data_07aa63efa90f2cec36644e2ef3f54e33
#
_entry.id   07aa63efa90f2cec36644e2ef3f54e33
#
_cell.length_a   1.000
_cell.length_b   1.000
_cell.length_c   1.000
_cell.angle_alpha   90.00
_cell.angle_beta   90.00
_cell.angle_gamma   90.00
#
_symmetry.space_group_name_H-M   'P 1'
#
loop_
_entity.id
_entity.type
_entity.pdbx_description
1 polymer ?
#
loop_
_entity_poly.entity_id
_entity_poly.type
_entity_poly.pdbx_seq_one_letter_code
_entity_poly.pdbx_strand_id
1 'polypeptide(L)'
;KSFSTVDSIMDTPLPSYGFDYTLYKVATSDTTYTALVSYVANNSPAEDAGLERGNWIMLVDGDSITKKTEERLIDGGARTLRIGKYVIVKEENNGDTEGDTENGENEEDKEVGIIQETGNVALPAVRPVTESAIYDTNFIQLEGTDYKIAYLAYNSFTAGTAEQSEKYNNELRAFSQECKQ
;
A
#
# COMPACT_ATOMS: atom_id res chain seq x y z
N LYS A 1 -7.07 -31.80 -25.47
CA LYS A 1 -7.58 -30.64 -24.69
C LYS A 1 -7.07 -29.40 -25.38
N SER A 2 -7.96 -28.52 -25.87
CA SER A 2 -7.58 -27.38 -26.67
C SER A 2 -6.94 -26.27 -25.79
N PHE A 3 -5.89 -25.63 -26.30
CA PHE A 3 -5.22 -24.50 -25.66
C PHE A 3 -6.18 -23.35 -25.30
N SER A 4 -7.30 -23.21 -26.00
CA SER A 4 -8.32 -22.19 -25.74
C SER A 4 -8.95 -22.26 -24.33
N THR A 5 -8.92 -23.42 -23.66
CA THR A 5 -9.47 -23.56 -22.30
C THR A 5 -8.49 -23.02 -21.24
N VAL A 6 -7.19 -23.03 -21.54
CA VAL A 6 -6.15 -22.51 -20.64
C VAL A 6 -6.12 -20.99 -20.73
N ASP A 7 -6.23 -20.44 -21.94
CA ASP A 7 -6.26 -18.99 -22.16
C ASP A 7 -7.47 -18.34 -21.46
N SER A 8 -8.66 -18.97 -21.55
CA SER A 8 -9.86 -18.44 -20.89
C SER A 8 -9.83 -18.49 -19.35
N ILE A 9 -9.01 -19.38 -18.76
CA ILE A 9 -8.82 -19.43 -17.31
C ILE A 9 -7.83 -18.36 -16.86
N MET A 10 -6.84 -18.04 -17.70
CA MET A 10 -5.83 -17.01 -17.41
C MET A 10 -6.37 -15.57 -17.56
N ASP A 11 -7.42 -15.39 -18.36
CA ASP A 11 -8.04 -14.08 -18.63
C ASP A 11 -9.13 -13.69 -17.62
N THR A 12 -9.51 -14.59 -16.70
CA THR A 12 -10.52 -14.28 -15.69
C THR A 12 -9.83 -13.72 -14.44
N PRO A 13 -10.09 -12.45 -14.06
CA PRO A 13 -9.53 -11.88 -12.85
C PRO A 13 -9.95 -12.70 -11.63
N LEU A 14 -8.97 -13.10 -10.82
CA LEU A 14 -9.26 -13.81 -9.57
C LEU A 14 -9.80 -12.83 -8.53
N PRO A 15 -10.76 -13.29 -7.68
CA PRO A 15 -11.21 -12.48 -6.55
C PRO A 15 -10.03 -12.14 -5.63
N SER A 16 -9.87 -10.86 -5.32
CA SER A 16 -8.82 -10.33 -4.46
C SER A 16 -9.34 -9.13 -3.67
N TYR A 17 -8.69 -8.81 -2.57
CA TYR A 17 -8.86 -7.50 -1.92
C TYR A 17 -8.16 -6.39 -2.70
N GLY A 18 -7.17 -6.73 -3.55
CA GLY A 18 -6.41 -5.78 -4.36
C GLY A 18 -5.37 -5.00 -3.56
N PHE A 19 -4.73 -5.63 -2.59
CA PHE A 19 -3.54 -5.05 -1.95
C PHE A 19 -2.48 -6.11 -1.68
N ASP A 20 -1.23 -5.67 -1.68
CA ASP A 20 -0.08 -6.46 -1.25
C ASP A 20 0.48 -5.92 0.04
N TYR A 21 1.07 -6.79 0.85
CA TYR A 21 1.66 -6.43 2.13
C TYR A 21 2.93 -7.20 2.45
N THR A 22 3.71 -6.66 3.37
CA THR A 22 4.87 -7.33 3.96
C THR A 22 4.69 -7.40 5.47
N LEU A 23 4.88 -8.58 6.06
CA LEU A 23 4.80 -8.76 7.50
C LEU A 23 6.10 -8.35 8.18
N TYR A 24 5.95 -7.57 9.23
CA TYR A 24 7.02 -7.19 10.14
C TYR A 24 6.70 -7.71 11.54
N LYS A 25 7.67 -8.36 12.16
CA LYS A 25 7.56 -8.86 13.53
C LYS A 25 7.51 -7.69 14.50
N VAL A 26 6.56 -7.73 15.44
CA VAL A 26 6.50 -6.75 16.51
C VAL A 26 7.65 -6.99 17.49
N ALA A 27 8.47 -5.96 17.78
CA ALA A 27 9.69 -6.09 18.58
C ALA A 27 9.46 -6.68 19.98
N THR A 28 8.30 -6.40 20.56
CA THR A 28 7.91 -6.85 21.92
C THR A 28 7.23 -8.21 21.95
N SER A 29 7.06 -8.89 20.80
CA SER A 29 6.33 -10.16 20.69
C SER A 29 7.02 -11.12 19.75
N ASP A 30 7.09 -12.39 20.15
CA ASP A 30 7.66 -13.45 19.31
C ASP A 30 6.67 -14.01 18.27
N THR A 31 5.38 -13.76 18.42
CA THR A 31 4.32 -14.38 17.63
C THR A 31 3.42 -13.40 16.90
N THR A 32 3.58 -12.09 17.15
CA THR A 32 2.73 -11.03 16.60
C THR A 32 3.46 -10.26 15.50
N TYR A 33 2.68 -9.87 14.50
CA TYR A 33 3.16 -9.13 13.34
C TYR A 33 2.29 -7.89 13.10
N THR A 34 2.84 -6.95 12.36
CA THR A 34 2.11 -5.87 11.68
C THR A 34 2.34 -6.04 10.18
N ALA A 35 1.36 -5.67 9.36
CA ALA A 35 1.47 -5.77 7.92
C ALA A 35 1.58 -4.37 7.30
N LEU A 36 2.71 -4.09 6.64
CA LEU A 36 2.90 -2.88 5.86
C LEU A 36 2.29 -3.07 4.48
N VAL A 37 1.32 -2.25 4.13
CA VAL A 37 0.73 -2.22 2.78
C VAL A 37 1.76 -1.66 1.80
N SER A 38 2.16 -2.48 0.84
CA SER A 38 3.17 -2.13 -0.17
C SER A 38 2.56 -1.67 -1.49
N TYR A 39 1.33 -2.11 -1.78
CA TYR A 39 0.60 -1.80 -3.00
C TYR A 39 -0.90 -1.86 -2.76
N VAL A 40 -1.67 -1.03 -3.48
CA VAL A 40 -3.13 -1.09 -3.56
C VAL A 40 -3.52 -0.94 -5.03
N ALA A 41 -4.29 -1.91 -5.54
CA ALA A 41 -4.77 -1.90 -6.92
C ALA A 41 -5.92 -0.93 -7.09
N ASN A 42 -5.94 -0.21 -8.20
CA ASN A 42 -7.06 0.65 -8.57
C ASN A 42 -8.33 -0.18 -8.78
N ASN A 43 -9.50 0.38 -8.47
CA ASN A 43 -10.80 -0.27 -8.55
C ASN A 43 -10.88 -1.59 -7.75
N SER A 44 -10.25 -1.64 -6.59
CA SER A 44 -10.22 -2.79 -5.70
C SER A 44 -11.03 -2.55 -4.41
N PRO A 45 -11.41 -3.63 -3.68
CA PRO A 45 -12.00 -3.50 -2.34
C PRO A 45 -11.13 -2.70 -1.37
N ALA A 46 -9.80 -2.82 -1.49
CA ALA A 46 -8.86 -2.10 -0.64
C ALA A 46 -8.86 -0.58 -0.93
N GLU A 47 -8.90 -0.20 -2.21
CA GLU A 47 -9.05 1.21 -2.60
C GLU A 47 -10.39 1.78 -2.15
N ASP A 48 -11.51 1.05 -2.37
CA ASP A 48 -12.85 1.47 -1.91
C ASP A 48 -12.90 1.70 -0.40
N ALA A 49 -12.13 0.92 0.36
CA ALA A 49 -12.01 1.05 1.80
C ALA A 49 -11.11 2.22 2.24
N GLY A 50 -10.40 2.86 1.32
CA GLY A 50 -9.43 3.92 1.62
C GLY A 50 -8.10 3.39 2.19
N LEU A 51 -7.77 2.12 1.92
CA LEU A 51 -6.45 1.59 2.26
C LEU A 51 -5.42 2.16 1.29
N GLU A 52 -4.28 2.60 1.80
CA GLU A 52 -3.22 3.23 1.02
C GLU A 52 -1.88 2.52 1.21
N ARG A 53 -1.00 2.60 0.22
CA ARG A 53 0.40 2.23 0.39
C ARG A 53 1.02 3.02 1.55
N GLY A 54 1.76 2.31 2.41
CA GLY A 54 2.37 2.89 3.61
C GLY A 54 1.48 2.80 4.85
N ASN A 55 0.23 2.35 4.74
CA ASN A 55 -0.56 2.00 5.92
C ASN A 55 0.02 0.75 6.59
N TRP A 56 0.01 0.73 7.91
CA TRP A 56 0.36 -0.43 8.72
C TRP A 56 -0.91 -1.04 9.29
N ILE A 57 -1.21 -2.28 8.93
CA ILE A 57 -2.31 -3.03 9.51
C ILE A 57 -1.83 -3.62 10.82
N MET A 58 -2.44 -3.21 11.92
CA MET A 58 -2.07 -3.60 13.29
C MET A 58 -2.94 -4.75 13.80
N LEU A 59 -4.25 -4.70 13.52
CA LEU A 59 -5.22 -5.72 13.92
C LEU A 59 -6.17 -6.04 12.76
N VAL A 60 -6.69 -7.28 12.76
CA VAL A 60 -7.74 -7.74 11.84
C VAL A 60 -8.90 -8.26 12.69
N ASP A 61 -10.09 -7.67 12.54
CA ASP A 61 -11.29 -7.99 13.32
C ASP A 61 -11.07 -7.90 14.84
N GLY A 62 -10.17 -7.00 15.26
CA GLY A 62 -9.80 -6.80 16.66
C GLY A 62 -8.69 -7.72 17.18
N ASP A 63 -8.29 -8.73 16.40
CA ASP A 63 -7.22 -9.66 16.77
C ASP A 63 -5.87 -9.24 16.22
N SER A 64 -4.79 -9.54 16.94
CA SER A 64 -3.41 -9.37 16.47
C SER A 64 -3.11 -10.28 15.29
N ILE A 65 -2.29 -9.80 14.37
CA ILE A 65 -1.81 -10.60 13.23
C ILE A 65 -0.78 -11.61 13.76
N THR A 66 -1.06 -12.88 13.55
CA THR A 66 -0.20 -14.02 13.86
C THR A 66 -0.15 -14.92 12.63
N LYS A 67 0.72 -15.93 12.61
CA LYS A 67 0.71 -16.94 11.53
C LYS A 67 -0.63 -17.62 11.32
N LYS A 68 -1.50 -17.64 12.36
CA LYS A 68 -2.83 -18.25 12.28
C LYS A 68 -3.89 -17.26 11.78
N THR A 69 -3.80 -15.98 12.14
CA THR A 69 -4.79 -14.94 11.77
C THR A 69 -4.42 -14.20 10.50
N GLU A 70 -3.19 -14.36 9.99
CA GLU A 70 -2.72 -13.79 8.72
C GLU A 70 -3.62 -14.20 7.53
N GLU A 71 -4.13 -15.44 7.53
CA GLU A 71 -5.03 -15.92 6.48
C GLU A 71 -6.25 -15.02 6.25
N ARG A 72 -6.70 -14.28 7.28
CA ARG A 72 -7.82 -13.31 7.17
C ARG A 72 -7.51 -12.14 6.24
N LEU A 73 -6.25 -11.88 5.94
CA LEU A 73 -5.83 -10.87 4.96
C LEU A 73 -5.98 -11.34 3.51
N ILE A 74 -6.27 -12.65 3.30
CA ILE A 74 -6.35 -13.27 1.97
C ILE A 74 -7.56 -14.18 1.77
N ASP A 75 -8.33 -14.50 2.83
CA ASP A 75 -9.41 -15.50 2.81
C ASP A 75 -10.69 -15.07 2.08
N GLY A 76 -10.81 -13.78 1.77
CA GLY A 76 -11.87 -13.22 0.95
C GLY A 76 -13.09 -12.66 1.68
N GLY A 77 -13.21 -12.84 2.98
CA GLY A 77 -14.32 -12.29 3.78
C GLY A 77 -14.21 -10.77 4.00
N ALA A 78 -15.33 -10.10 4.31
CA ALA A 78 -15.26 -8.71 4.78
C ALA A 78 -14.53 -8.64 6.13
N ARG A 79 -13.70 -7.61 6.32
CA ARG A 79 -12.83 -7.44 7.50
C ARG A 79 -12.87 -6.03 8.05
N THR A 80 -12.60 -5.89 9.34
CA THR A 80 -12.27 -4.60 9.95
C THR A 80 -10.79 -4.58 10.25
N LEU A 81 -10.07 -3.65 9.62
CA LEU A 81 -8.64 -3.47 9.82
C LEU A 81 -8.40 -2.28 10.73
N ARG A 82 -7.59 -2.44 11.77
CA ARG A 82 -7.02 -1.31 12.51
C ARG A 82 -5.71 -0.92 11.88
N ILE A 83 -5.61 0.33 11.45
CA ILE A 83 -4.46 0.81 10.70
C ILE A 83 -3.73 1.95 11.41
N GLY A 84 -2.47 2.14 11.06
CA GLY A 84 -1.62 3.23 11.50
C GLY A 84 -0.66 3.70 10.41
N LYS A 85 0.07 4.77 10.72
CA LYS A 85 1.17 5.30 9.89
C LYS A 85 2.45 5.32 10.70
N TYR A 86 3.58 5.03 10.05
CA TYR A 86 4.88 5.17 10.67
C TYR A 86 5.22 6.65 10.81
N VAL A 87 5.58 7.05 12.02
CA VAL A 87 6.00 8.41 12.35
C VAL A 87 7.27 8.38 13.19
N ILE A 88 8.11 9.39 13.03
CA ILE A 88 9.29 9.60 13.87
C ILE A 88 8.87 10.57 14.97
N VAL A 89 9.03 10.17 16.21
CA VAL A 89 8.79 11.00 17.40
C VAL A 89 10.11 11.23 18.13
N LYS A 90 10.25 12.40 18.74
CA LYS A 90 11.36 12.68 19.63
C LYS A 90 10.99 12.17 21.02
N GLU A 91 11.82 11.32 21.62
CA GLU A 91 11.71 11.00 23.04
C GLU A 91 12.20 12.21 23.85
N GLU A 92 11.28 12.90 24.53
CA GLU A 92 11.66 13.85 25.57
C GLU A 92 12.23 13.05 26.74
N ASN A 93 13.52 13.21 27.01
CA ASN A 93 14.13 12.68 28.24
C ASN A 93 13.50 13.40 29.44
N ASN A 94 12.42 12.85 29.99
CA ASN A 94 11.98 13.19 31.34
C ASN A 94 12.96 12.56 32.34
N GLY A 95 14.14 13.14 32.40
CA GLY A 95 15.19 12.77 33.37
C GLY A 95 14.85 13.32 34.76
N ASP A 96 13.99 12.62 35.50
CA ASP A 96 14.01 12.67 36.96
C ASP A 96 15.15 11.74 37.44
N THR A 97 16.37 12.23 37.34
CA THR A 97 17.48 11.71 38.12
C THR A 97 18.26 12.90 38.68
N GLU A 98 17.92 13.27 39.93
CA GLU A 98 18.84 14.01 40.79
C GLU A 98 20.13 13.18 40.94
N GLY A 99 21.19 13.61 40.25
CA GLY A 99 22.47 13.00 40.34
C GLY A 99 23.52 13.83 39.60
N ASP A 100 24.29 14.64 40.37
CA ASP A 100 25.47 15.36 39.94
C ASP A 100 26.34 14.53 38.99
N THR A 101 26.45 14.95 37.74
CA THR A 101 27.66 14.69 36.94
C THR A 101 27.89 15.86 35.98
N GLU A 102 28.88 16.66 36.29
CA GLU A 102 29.54 17.60 35.39
C GLU A 102 30.17 16.81 34.23
N ASN A 103 29.47 16.71 33.10
CA ASN A 103 30.06 16.53 31.78
C ASN A 103 29.00 16.92 30.78
N GLY A 104 29.12 18.14 30.21
CA GLY A 104 28.24 18.65 29.17
C GLY A 104 28.48 17.93 27.85
N GLU A 105 27.92 16.76 27.69
CA GLU A 105 27.64 16.17 26.37
C GLU A 105 26.18 16.51 26.03
N ASN A 106 25.97 17.24 24.93
CA ASN A 106 24.66 17.49 24.38
C ASN A 106 23.97 16.13 24.17
N GLU A 107 23.03 15.76 25.02
CA GLU A 107 22.12 14.65 24.76
C GLU A 107 21.27 15.06 23.56
N GLU A 108 21.65 14.57 22.38
CA GLU A 108 20.83 14.69 21.19
C GLU A 108 19.50 13.98 21.46
N ASP A 109 18.37 14.69 21.27
CA ASP A 109 17.01 14.15 21.35
C ASP A 109 16.96 12.84 20.54
N LYS A 110 16.68 11.73 21.18
CA LYS A 110 16.61 10.43 20.52
C LYS A 110 15.35 10.35 19.68
N GLU A 111 15.51 10.23 18.37
CA GLU A 111 14.40 9.98 17.47
C GLU A 111 14.02 8.50 17.48
N VAL A 112 12.74 8.21 17.73
CA VAL A 112 12.18 6.86 17.75
C VAL A 112 11.05 6.76 16.74
N GLY A 113 11.09 5.73 15.89
CA GLY A 113 10.03 5.42 14.95
C GLY A 113 8.92 4.59 15.61
N ILE A 114 7.69 5.06 15.53
CA ILE A 114 6.52 4.34 16.03
C ILE A 114 5.45 4.21 14.96
N ILE A 115 4.57 3.20 15.10
CA ILE A 115 3.34 3.12 14.30
C ILE A 115 2.24 3.83 15.09
N GLN A 116 1.87 5.02 14.64
CA GLN A 116 0.77 5.78 15.23
C GLN A 116 -0.55 5.30 14.61
N GLU A 117 -1.49 4.86 15.48
CA GLU A 117 -2.83 4.45 15.04
C GLU A 117 -3.57 5.63 14.39
N THR A 118 -4.21 5.37 13.24
CA THR A 118 -4.99 6.38 12.49
C THR A 118 -6.48 6.05 12.45
N GLY A 119 -6.88 4.81 12.78
CA GLY A 119 -8.28 4.41 12.87
C GLY A 119 -8.57 3.01 12.33
N ASN A 120 -9.84 2.78 12.03
CA ASN A 120 -10.32 1.54 11.47
C ASN A 120 -10.77 1.71 10.02
N VAL A 121 -10.50 0.69 9.21
CA VAL A 121 -10.92 0.58 7.81
C VAL A 121 -11.84 -0.63 7.68
N ALA A 122 -13.02 -0.44 7.09
CA ALA A 122 -13.92 -1.53 6.76
C ALA A 122 -13.58 -2.05 5.36
N LEU A 123 -12.84 -3.15 5.30
CA LEU A 123 -12.43 -3.81 4.06
C LEU A 123 -13.58 -4.69 3.55
N PRO A 124 -14.17 -4.41 2.37
CA PRO A 124 -15.20 -5.25 1.78
C PRO A 124 -14.67 -6.65 1.43
N ALA A 125 -15.59 -7.61 1.24
CA ALA A 125 -15.21 -8.92 0.72
C ALA A 125 -14.54 -8.80 -0.67
N VAL A 126 -13.71 -9.78 -1.01
CA VAL A 126 -13.04 -9.85 -2.30
C VAL A 126 -14.02 -9.84 -3.48
N ARG A 127 -13.58 -9.24 -4.57
CA ARG A 127 -14.22 -9.30 -5.88
C ARG A 127 -13.15 -9.48 -6.98
N PRO A 128 -13.54 -9.87 -8.19
CA PRO A 128 -12.61 -9.83 -9.32
C PRO A 128 -12.03 -8.42 -9.48
N VAL A 129 -10.70 -8.31 -9.44
CA VAL A 129 -9.97 -7.04 -9.64
C VAL A 129 -9.23 -7.13 -10.96
N THR A 130 -9.56 -6.21 -11.86
CA THR A 130 -8.83 -6.05 -13.13
C THR A 130 -7.90 -4.86 -12.96
N GLU A 131 -6.62 -5.13 -12.89
CA GLU A 131 -5.61 -4.08 -12.82
C GLU A 131 -5.47 -3.39 -14.17
N SER A 132 -5.35 -2.06 -14.16
CA SER A 132 -4.95 -1.30 -15.34
C SER A 132 -3.44 -1.40 -15.52
N ALA A 133 -2.99 -1.54 -16.77
CA ALA A 133 -1.57 -1.46 -17.08
C ALA A 133 -1.00 -0.09 -16.72
N ILE A 134 -1.80 0.96 -16.86
CA ILE A 134 -1.47 2.31 -16.39
C ILE A 134 -2.01 2.45 -14.97
N TYR A 135 -1.10 2.57 -14.03
CA TYR A 135 -1.42 2.72 -12.59
C TYR A 135 -1.71 4.18 -12.24
N ASP A 136 -0.84 5.08 -12.68
CA ASP A 136 -0.95 6.50 -12.37
C ASP A 136 -0.30 7.36 -13.47
N THR A 137 -0.83 8.57 -13.66
CA THR A 137 -0.28 9.58 -14.56
C THR A 137 -0.31 10.94 -13.87
N ASN A 138 0.76 11.72 -14.03
CA ASN A 138 0.82 13.05 -13.46
C ASN A 138 1.68 13.98 -14.32
N PHE A 139 1.41 15.29 -14.22
CA PHE A 139 2.23 16.35 -14.80
C PHE A 139 2.76 17.24 -13.69
N ILE A 140 4.07 17.27 -13.55
CA ILE A 140 4.77 18.06 -12.53
C ILE A 140 5.34 19.30 -13.20
N GLN A 141 4.86 20.50 -12.83
CA GLN A 141 5.45 21.75 -13.25
C GLN A 141 6.77 21.97 -12.52
N LEU A 142 7.87 22.18 -13.28
CA LEU A 142 9.15 22.50 -12.67
C LEU A 142 9.14 24.00 -12.28
N GLU A 143 9.27 24.26 -10.99
CA GLU A 143 9.18 25.61 -10.42
C GLU A 143 10.24 26.54 -11.04
N GLY A 144 9.82 27.74 -11.44
CA GLY A 144 10.70 28.75 -12.07
C GLY A 144 11.05 28.48 -13.55
N THR A 145 10.39 27.53 -14.20
CA THR A 145 10.58 27.21 -15.62
C THR A 145 9.25 26.97 -16.34
N ASP A 146 9.27 26.98 -17.69
CA ASP A 146 8.12 26.59 -18.52
C ASP A 146 8.08 25.05 -18.78
N TYR A 147 8.99 24.29 -18.15
CA TYR A 147 9.06 22.84 -18.37
C TYR A 147 8.09 22.09 -17.46
N LYS A 148 7.36 21.13 -18.07
CA LYS A 148 6.55 20.13 -17.39
C LYS A 148 7.20 18.77 -17.51
N ILE A 149 7.22 18.01 -16.42
CA ILE A 149 7.64 16.61 -16.39
C ILE A 149 6.39 15.75 -16.43
N ALA A 150 6.26 14.94 -17.48
CA ALA A 150 5.19 13.94 -17.54
C ALA A 150 5.64 12.67 -16.81
N TYR A 151 4.85 12.23 -15.83
CA TYR A 151 5.07 11.01 -15.08
C TYR A 151 4.04 9.97 -15.50
N LEU A 152 4.49 8.74 -15.75
CA LEU A 152 3.66 7.59 -16.07
C LEU A 152 4.13 6.39 -15.26
N ALA A 153 3.27 5.86 -14.39
CA ALA A 153 3.47 4.59 -13.73
C ALA A 153 2.79 3.48 -14.54
N TYR A 154 3.60 2.59 -15.11
CA TYR A 154 3.14 1.47 -15.93
C TYR A 154 3.48 0.14 -15.23
N ASN A 155 2.47 -0.52 -14.66
CA ASN A 155 2.68 -1.68 -13.78
C ASN A 155 2.69 -3.02 -14.51
N SER A 156 2.13 -3.11 -15.71
CA SER A 156 2.00 -4.38 -16.40
C SER A 156 2.31 -4.26 -17.88
N PHE A 157 3.18 -5.13 -18.38
CA PHE A 157 3.51 -5.25 -19.81
C PHE A 157 2.65 -6.33 -20.50
N THR A 158 1.69 -6.93 -19.80
CA THR A 158 0.74 -7.86 -20.40
C THR A 158 -0.39 -7.09 -21.06
N ALA A 159 -0.66 -7.41 -22.31
CA ALA A 159 -1.74 -6.75 -23.06
C ALA A 159 -3.14 -7.23 -22.64
N GLY A 160 -3.25 -8.30 -21.84
CA GLY A 160 -4.53 -8.91 -21.49
C GLY A 160 -5.29 -9.41 -22.72
N THR A 161 -6.61 -9.27 -22.68
CA THR A 161 -7.47 -9.55 -23.84
C THR A 161 -7.30 -8.50 -24.96
N ALA A 162 -7.75 -8.78 -26.17
CA ALA A 162 -7.69 -7.82 -27.27
C ALA A 162 -8.42 -6.49 -26.93
N GLU A 163 -9.53 -6.56 -26.20
CA GLU A 163 -10.29 -5.39 -25.74
C GLU A 163 -9.51 -4.58 -24.69
N GLN A 164 -8.89 -5.23 -23.73
CA GLN A 164 -8.02 -4.59 -22.74
C GLN A 164 -6.81 -3.93 -23.39
N SER A 165 -6.18 -4.62 -24.36
CA SER A 165 -5.07 -4.09 -25.13
C SER A 165 -5.44 -2.83 -25.90
N GLU A 166 -6.61 -2.80 -26.53
CA GLU A 166 -7.10 -1.59 -27.22
C GLU A 166 -7.36 -0.44 -26.26
N LYS A 167 -7.98 -0.72 -25.10
CA LYS A 167 -8.19 0.26 -24.04
C LYS A 167 -6.88 0.88 -23.58
N TYR A 168 -5.89 0.05 -23.22
CA TYR A 168 -4.59 0.53 -22.72
C TYR A 168 -3.81 1.32 -23.77
N ASN A 169 -3.88 0.89 -25.04
CA ASN A 169 -3.27 1.63 -26.14
C ASN A 169 -3.91 3.01 -26.33
N ASN A 170 -5.21 3.13 -26.14
CA ASN A 170 -5.94 4.40 -26.24
C ASN A 170 -5.59 5.31 -25.06
N GLU A 171 -5.48 4.79 -23.85
CA GLU A 171 -5.03 5.52 -22.65
C GLU A 171 -3.60 6.06 -22.84
N LEU A 172 -2.66 5.23 -23.31
CA LEU A 172 -1.29 5.65 -23.60
C LEU A 172 -1.21 6.73 -24.70
N ARG A 173 -2.04 6.60 -25.74
CA ARG A 173 -2.11 7.62 -26.80
C ARG A 173 -2.66 8.94 -26.27
N ALA A 174 -3.70 8.90 -25.43
CA ALA A 174 -4.27 10.09 -24.80
C ALA A 174 -3.22 10.80 -23.95
N PHE A 175 -2.53 10.07 -23.06
CA PHE A 175 -1.43 10.61 -22.25
C PHE A 175 -0.30 11.21 -23.12
N SER A 176 0.12 10.50 -24.20
CA SER A 176 1.13 10.99 -25.12
C SER A 176 0.70 12.27 -25.87
N GLN A 177 -0.60 12.48 -26.11
CA GLN A 177 -1.10 13.71 -26.70
C GLN A 177 -1.10 14.86 -25.69
N GLU A 178 -1.41 14.59 -24.44
CA GLU A 178 -1.36 15.55 -23.34
C GLU A 178 0.07 16.06 -23.08
N CYS A 179 1.08 15.17 -23.23
CA CYS A 179 2.49 15.54 -23.13
C CYS A 179 2.97 16.56 -24.20
N LYS A 180 2.19 16.78 -25.26
CA LYS A 180 2.54 17.69 -26.36
C LYS A 180 1.96 19.09 -26.23
N GLN A 181 1.13 19.29 -25.21
CA GLN A 181 0.50 20.57 -24.88
C GLN A 181 1.27 21.32 -23.79
#